data_d7dc3aa0a18c786723ad44382c439712
#
_entry.id   d7dc3aa0a18c786723ad44382c439712
#
_cell.length_a   1.000
_cell.length_b   1.000
_cell.length_c   1.000
_cell.angle_alpha   90.00
_cell.angle_beta   90.00
_cell.angle_gamma   90.00
#
_symmetry.space_group_name_H-M   'P 1'
#
loop_
_entity.id
_entity.type
_entity.pdbx_description
1 polymer ?
#
loop_
_entity_poly.entity_id
_entity_poly.type
_entity_poly.pdbx_seq_one_letter_code
_entity_poly.pdbx_strand_id
1 'polypeptide(L)'
;MHCKQTSKWHLIGRIAFEYGTYKHNTIMADNKYTLRVLSIIEDTTVDGPGFRTCIYCAGCTHACEGCHNPQSWNRGGGEEMNIGHIMQVIKADPFANVTFSGGDPMLQAEAFTALAKEIKQQTKKDIWCYTGFTFEALLKDKGRRALLEQLDVLVDGPFVRSLRDVGLRFRGSSNQRLIDVQTSLARGKVALWQG
;
A
#
# COMPACT_ATOMS: atom_id res chain seq x y z
N MET A 1 34.97 38.44 6.25
CA MET A 1 34.82 37.13 6.95
C MET A 1 33.65 36.43 6.29
N HIS A 2 33.91 35.46 5.42
CA HIS A 2 32.90 34.68 4.69
C HIS A 2 32.68 33.37 5.42
N CYS A 3 31.53 33.19 5.99
CA CYS A 3 31.12 31.90 6.55
C CYS A 3 30.42 31.11 5.45
N LYS A 4 31.14 30.12 4.90
CA LYS A 4 30.56 29.13 3.96
C LYS A 4 29.84 28.09 4.79
N GLN A 5 28.52 28.09 4.79
CA GLN A 5 27.71 27.00 5.29
C GLN A 5 27.55 25.95 4.19
N THR A 6 28.38 24.91 4.27
CA THR A 6 28.27 23.71 3.43
C THR A 6 27.14 22.83 3.93
N SER A 7 26.17 22.63 3.06
CA SER A 7 25.03 21.74 3.26
C SER A 7 25.46 20.27 3.45
N LYS A 8 25.26 19.74 4.65
CA LYS A 8 25.41 18.31 4.99
C LYS A 8 24.14 17.53 4.65
N TRP A 9 23.86 17.30 3.38
CA TRP A 9 22.79 16.39 2.93
C TRP A 9 23.29 15.31 1.99
N HIS A 10 24.53 14.84 2.18
CA HIS A 10 25.10 13.75 1.38
C HIS A 10 25.73 12.70 2.30
N LEU A 11 24.95 12.04 3.12
CA LEU A 11 25.33 10.76 3.74
C LEU A 11 24.12 10.08 4.40
N ILE A 12 23.12 9.71 3.61
CA ILE A 12 22.32 8.54 3.99
C ILE A 12 22.70 7.48 2.97
N GLY A 13 23.67 6.71 3.44
CA GLY A 13 24.38 5.74 2.68
C GLY A 13 23.49 4.65 2.12
N ARG A 14 23.93 4.15 0.97
CA ARG A 14 23.65 2.83 0.47
C ARG A 14 23.84 1.82 1.59
N ILE A 15 22.75 1.42 2.22
CA ILE A 15 22.75 0.15 2.93
C ILE A 15 22.62 -0.88 1.82
N ALA A 16 23.77 -1.40 1.39
CA ALA A 16 23.83 -2.63 0.65
C ALA A 16 23.29 -3.71 1.61
N PHE A 17 22.08 -4.18 1.36
CA PHE A 17 21.56 -5.37 2.00
C PHE A 17 22.39 -6.54 1.46
N GLU A 18 23.43 -6.94 2.19
CA GLU A 18 24.00 -8.27 2.07
C GLU A 18 22.93 -9.26 2.54
N TYR A 19 22.18 -9.80 1.57
CA TYR A 19 21.35 -10.96 1.81
C TYR A 19 22.26 -12.14 2.17
N GLY A 20 22.40 -12.37 3.46
CA GLY A 20 22.94 -13.63 3.96
C GLY A 20 22.16 -14.77 3.34
N THR A 21 22.88 -15.72 2.72
CA THR A 21 22.36 -16.93 2.11
C THR A 21 21.69 -17.80 3.16
N TYR A 22 20.43 -17.53 3.50
CA TYR A 22 19.58 -18.46 4.21
C TYR A 22 19.13 -19.54 3.22
N LYS A 23 19.89 -20.65 3.18
CA LYS A 23 19.40 -21.89 2.60
C LYS A 23 18.29 -22.44 3.49
N HIS A 24 17.07 -21.99 3.29
CA HIS A 24 15.90 -22.75 3.70
C HIS A 24 15.25 -23.33 2.45
N ASN A 25 15.43 -24.65 2.28
CA ASN A 25 14.64 -25.50 1.38
C ASN A 25 13.20 -25.57 1.91
N THR A 26 12.46 -24.46 1.81
CA THR A 26 11.01 -24.52 1.82
C THR A 26 10.60 -24.45 0.36
N ILE A 27 9.95 -25.49 -0.14
CA ILE A 27 9.35 -25.53 -1.48
C ILE A 27 8.44 -24.29 -1.56
N MET A 28 8.94 -23.24 -2.18
CA MET A 28 8.17 -22.04 -2.49
C MET A 28 7.09 -22.50 -3.44
N ALA A 29 5.83 -22.38 -3.04
CA ALA A 29 4.75 -22.48 -3.99
C ALA A 29 5.08 -21.44 -5.08
N ASP A 30 5.29 -21.93 -6.30
CA ASP A 30 5.65 -21.11 -7.46
C ASP A 30 4.42 -20.24 -7.78
N ASN A 31 4.29 -19.13 -7.01
CA ASN A 31 3.15 -18.26 -7.16
C ASN A 31 3.33 -17.49 -8.46
N LYS A 32 2.43 -17.72 -9.42
CA LYS A 32 2.49 -17.12 -10.76
C LYS A 32 2.32 -15.59 -10.75
N TYR A 33 1.95 -14.99 -9.62
CA TYR A 33 1.67 -13.55 -9.53
C TYR A 33 2.90 -12.77 -9.07
N THR A 34 3.15 -11.66 -9.77
CA THR A 34 4.16 -10.68 -9.41
C THR A 34 3.52 -9.30 -9.25
N LEU A 35 4.13 -8.46 -8.41
CA LEU A 35 3.80 -7.05 -8.22
C LEU A 35 4.99 -6.20 -8.59
N ARG A 36 4.74 -5.07 -9.25
CA ARG A 36 5.72 -3.99 -9.38
C ARG A 36 5.73 -3.16 -8.11
N VAL A 37 6.80 -3.29 -7.33
CA VAL A 37 6.95 -2.70 -6.01
C VAL A 37 8.06 -1.65 -6.03
N LEU A 38 7.79 -0.47 -5.50
CA LEU A 38 8.79 0.58 -5.30
C LEU A 38 9.59 0.35 -4.03
N SER A 39 8.89 -0.02 -2.96
CA SER A 39 9.48 -0.33 -1.66
C SER A 39 8.47 -1.09 -0.79
N ILE A 40 9.01 -1.84 0.17
CA ILE A 40 8.26 -2.35 1.32
C ILE A 40 8.86 -1.65 2.54
N ILE A 41 8.01 -0.99 3.33
CA ILE A 41 8.42 -0.32 4.56
C ILE A 41 7.74 -1.03 5.72
N GLU A 42 8.55 -1.58 6.61
CA GLU A 42 8.11 -2.24 7.83
C GLU A 42 7.95 -1.22 8.96
N ASP A 43 7.14 -1.54 9.95
CA ASP A 43 6.93 -0.74 11.17
C ASP A 43 6.46 0.70 10.94
N THR A 44 5.82 1.00 9.81
CA THR A 44 5.23 2.33 9.59
C THR A 44 3.99 2.54 10.47
N THR A 45 3.81 3.77 10.95
CA THR A 45 2.65 4.18 11.77
C THR A 45 1.80 5.26 11.10
N VAL A 46 2.18 5.67 9.89
CA VAL A 46 1.50 6.76 9.14
C VAL A 46 0.49 6.25 8.12
N ASP A 47 0.56 4.98 7.75
CA ASP A 47 -0.25 4.36 6.71
C ASP A 47 -1.43 3.55 7.27
N GLY A 48 -1.90 3.90 8.45
CA GLY A 48 -2.99 3.26 9.19
C GLY A 48 -2.66 3.13 10.68
N PRO A 49 -3.60 2.59 11.48
CA PRO A 49 -3.41 2.45 12.93
C PRO A 49 -2.43 1.31 13.27
N GLY A 50 -1.68 1.50 14.34
CA GLY A 50 -0.68 0.54 14.82
C GLY A 50 0.54 0.44 13.91
N PHE A 51 1.33 -0.62 14.08
CA PHE A 51 2.45 -0.94 13.18
C PHE A 51 1.94 -1.63 11.91
N ARG A 52 2.51 -1.24 10.77
CA ARG A 52 2.09 -1.76 9.47
C ARG A 52 3.28 -2.06 8.57
N THR A 53 3.21 -3.16 7.86
CA THR A 53 4.06 -3.42 6.70
C THR A 53 3.37 -2.80 5.49
N CYS A 54 3.93 -1.71 4.97
CA CYS A 54 3.35 -0.98 3.85
C CYS A 54 4.04 -1.37 2.55
N ILE A 55 3.25 -1.82 1.56
CA ILE A 55 3.71 -2.20 0.22
C ILE A 55 3.40 -1.04 -0.72
N TYR A 56 4.44 -0.33 -1.15
CA TYR A 56 4.33 0.78 -2.09
C TYR A 56 4.51 0.27 -3.52
N CYS A 57 3.42 0.19 -4.27
CA CYS A 57 3.46 -0.28 -5.66
C CYS A 57 3.78 0.84 -6.65
N ALA A 58 4.23 0.45 -7.85
CA ALA A 58 4.41 1.34 -9.00
C ALA A 58 3.12 1.43 -9.84
N GLY A 59 2.93 2.56 -10.50
CA GLY A 59 1.82 2.84 -11.39
C GLY A 59 0.66 3.59 -10.73
N CYS A 60 0.36 4.78 -11.24
CA CYS A 60 -0.83 5.57 -10.90
C CYS A 60 -1.27 6.38 -12.10
N THR A 61 -2.59 6.48 -12.34
CA THR A 61 -3.17 7.25 -13.44
C THR A 61 -3.93 8.50 -12.98
N HIS A 62 -4.02 8.71 -11.68
CA HIS A 62 -4.79 9.85 -11.13
C HIS A 62 -4.08 11.19 -11.30
N ALA A 63 -2.73 11.20 -11.36
CA ALA A 63 -1.91 12.41 -11.56
C ALA A 63 -2.32 13.59 -10.66
N CYS A 64 -2.64 13.31 -9.39
CA CYS A 64 -3.13 14.31 -8.44
C CYS A 64 -2.11 15.44 -8.26
N GLU A 65 -2.53 16.70 -8.40
CA GLU A 65 -1.68 17.84 -8.13
C GLU A 65 -1.23 17.84 -6.65
N GLY A 66 0.08 17.91 -6.43
CA GLY A 66 0.66 17.87 -5.09
C GLY A 66 0.68 16.48 -4.44
N CYS A 67 0.59 15.42 -5.25
CA CYS A 67 0.77 14.04 -4.78
C CYS A 67 2.06 13.90 -3.96
N HIS A 68 2.00 13.19 -2.83
CA HIS A 68 3.17 12.96 -1.97
C HIS A 68 4.18 11.98 -2.58
N ASN A 69 3.75 11.17 -3.55
CA ASN A 69 4.57 10.11 -4.14
C ASN A 69 4.53 10.13 -5.68
N PRO A 70 4.90 11.25 -6.34
CA PRO A 70 4.77 11.39 -7.79
C PRO A 70 5.68 10.42 -8.57
N GLN A 71 6.80 9.96 -7.98
CA GLN A 71 7.66 8.94 -8.58
C GLN A 71 6.93 7.59 -8.77
N SER A 72 5.86 7.35 -8.05
CA SER A 72 5.06 6.13 -8.17
C SER A 72 4.14 6.10 -9.40
N TRP A 73 3.98 7.22 -10.12
CA TRP A 73 3.10 7.27 -11.30
C TRP A 73 3.59 6.39 -12.44
N ASN A 74 4.91 6.21 -12.56
CA ASN A 74 5.52 5.38 -13.60
C ASN A 74 5.19 3.90 -13.36
N ARG A 75 4.42 3.29 -14.28
CA ARG A 75 4.08 1.86 -14.22
C ARG A 75 5.28 0.93 -14.37
N GLY A 76 6.34 1.38 -15.04
CA GLY A 76 7.59 0.63 -15.20
C GLY A 76 8.58 0.87 -14.06
N GLY A 77 8.23 1.68 -13.06
CA GLY A 77 9.06 1.94 -11.88
C GLY A 77 9.15 0.74 -10.94
N GLY A 78 10.11 0.81 -10.01
CA GLY A 78 10.32 -0.24 -9.02
C GLY A 78 10.80 -1.57 -9.60
N GLU A 79 10.70 -2.61 -8.80
CA GLU A 79 11.13 -3.97 -9.14
C GLU A 79 9.94 -4.90 -9.21
N GLU A 80 10.04 -5.92 -10.07
CA GLU A 80 9.06 -6.98 -10.12
C GLU A 80 9.33 -7.98 -9.01
N MET A 81 8.37 -8.19 -8.13
CA MET A 81 8.51 -9.02 -6.94
C MET A 81 7.42 -10.07 -6.88
N ASN A 82 7.81 -11.35 -6.71
CA ASN A 82 6.87 -12.44 -6.53
C ASN A 82 6.10 -12.28 -5.21
N ILE A 83 4.78 -12.50 -5.22
CA ILE A 83 3.96 -12.33 -4.03
C ILE A 83 4.34 -13.30 -2.89
N GLY A 84 4.89 -14.46 -3.20
CA GLY A 84 5.43 -15.37 -2.19
C GLY A 84 6.59 -14.76 -1.39
N HIS A 85 7.45 -13.96 -2.05
CA HIS A 85 8.51 -13.20 -1.38
C HIS A 85 7.93 -12.10 -0.47
N ILE A 86 6.93 -11.37 -0.97
CA ILE A 86 6.23 -10.34 -0.18
C ILE A 86 5.58 -10.97 1.06
N MET A 87 4.99 -12.17 0.92
CA MET A 87 4.40 -12.91 2.04
C MET A 87 5.43 -13.27 3.11
N GLN A 88 6.68 -13.58 2.72
CA GLN A 88 7.75 -13.83 3.70
C GLN A 88 8.04 -12.60 4.55
N VAL A 89 8.14 -11.41 3.93
CA VAL A 89 8.32 -10.14 4.66
C VAL A 89 7.13 -9.89 5.60
N ILE A 90 5.90 -10.03 5.12
CA ILE A 90 4.69 -9.83 5.93
C ILE A 90 4.64 -10.78 7.13
N LYS A 91 5.12 -12.02 6.98
CA LYS A 91 5.09 -13.04 8.06
C LYS A 91 6.25 -12.90 9.03
N ALA A 92 7.33 -12.23 8.64
CA ALA A 92 8.49 -12.02 9.50
C ALA A 92 8.15 -11.18 10.73
N ASP A 93 7.25 -10.20 10.57
CA ASP A 93 6.71 -9.44 11.70
C ASP A 93 5.33 -9.96 12.11
N PRO A 94 5.17 -10.57 13.29
CA PRO A 94 3.87 -11.08 13.74
C PRO A 94 2.90 -9.98 14.19
N PHE A 95 3.38 -8.76 14.46
CA PHE A 95 2.60 -7.69 15.09
C PHE A 95 2.07 -6.66 14.10
N ALA A 96 2.83 -6.35 13.03
CA ALA A 96 2.42 -5.37 12.05
C ALA A 96 1.28 -5.89 11.17
N ASN A 97 0.27 -5.08 10.95
CA ASN A 97 -0.77 -5.28 9.95
C ASN A 97 -0.28 -4.85 8.55
N VAL A 98 -1.10 -4.91 7.52
CA VAL A 98 -0.66 -4.68 6.14
C VAL A 98 -1.36 -3.47 5.53
N THR A 99 -0.61 -2.66 4.77
CA THR A 99 -1.17 -1.58 3.95
C THR A 99 -0.68 -1.68 2.51
N PHE A 100 -1.59 -1.60 1.57
CA PHE A 100 -1.32 -1.46 0.15
C PHE A 100 -1.38 0.01 -0.24
N SER A 101 -0.31 0.57 -0.78
CA SER A 101 -0.15 1.99 -1.09
C SER A 101 0.82 2.20 -2.26
N GLY A 102 1.40 3.39 -2.38
CA GLY A 102 2.42 3.75 -3.36
C GLY A 102 1.88 4.54 -4.53
N GLY A 103 1.75 3.92 -5.71
CA GLY A 103 0.97 4.41 -6.81
C GLY A 103 -0.51 4.20 -6.55
N ASP A 104 -1.13 3.31 -7.31
CA ASP A 104 -2.50 2.87 -7.01
C ASP A 104 -2.58 1.35 -7.10
N PRO A 105 -2.77 0.63 -5.99
CA PRO A 105 -2.87 -0.82 -5.97
C PRO A 105 -3.96 -1.39 -6.88
N MET A 106 -5.02 -0.61 -7.16
CA MET A 106 -6.11 -1.00 -8.04
C MET A 106 -5.69 -1.11 -9.52
N LEU A 107 -4.50 -0.63 -9.88
CA LEU A 107 -3.91 -0.85 -11.22
C LEU A 107 -3.22 -2.21 -11.36
N GLN A 108 -2.92 -2.87 -10.23
CA GLN A 108 -2.37 -4.21 -10.15
C GLN A 108 -3.33 -5.13 -9.37
N ALA A 109 -4.65 -4.91 -9.52
CA ALA A 109 -5.69 -5.51 -8.69
C ALA A 109 -5.65 -7.05 -8.67
N GLU A 110 -5.31 -7.71 -9.77
CA GLU A 110 -5.25 -9.18 -9.84
C GLU A 110 -4.17 -9.74 -8.88
N ALA A 111 -2.95 -9.21 -8.96
CA ALA A 111 -1.85 -9.68 -8.12
C ALA A 111 -2.05 -9.28 -6.65
N PHE A 112 -2.55 -8.06 -6.37
CA PHE A 112 -2.91 -7.68 -5.00
C PHE A 112 -4.07 -8.51 -4.44
N THR A 113 -5.02 -8.94 -5.28
CA THR A 113 -6.08 -9.87 -4.84
C THR A 113 -5.50 -11.22 -4.41
N ALA A 114 -4.55 -11.75 -5.20
CA ALA A 114 -3.87 -12.99 -4.84
C ALA A 114 -3.09 -12.86 -3.53
N LEU A 115 -2.32 -11.77 -3.37
CA LEU A 115 -1.58 -11.48 -2.14
C LEU A 115 -2.52 -11.32 -0.93
N ALA A 116 -3.61 -10.56 -1.09
CA ALA A 116 -4.58 -10.34 -0.01
C ALA A 116 -5.24 -11.64 0.46
N LYS A 117 -5.58 -12.54 -0.47
CA LYS A 117 -6.10 -13.87 -0.13
C LYS A 117 -5.10 -14.69 0.68
N GLU A 118 -3.83 -14.69 0.29
CA GLU A 118 -2.79 -15.39 1.04
C GLU A 118 -2.60 -14.80 2.45
N ILE A 119 -2.62 -13.46 2.59
CA ILE A 119 -2.56 -12.80 3.88
C ILE A 119 -3.72 -13.27 4.77
N LYS A 120 -4.96 -13.25 4.24
CA LYS A 120 -6.16 -13.66 5.00
C LYS A 120 -6.15 -15.16 5.35
N GLN A 121 -5.60 -16.01 4.49
CA GLN A 121 -5.52 -17.45 4.74
C GLN A 121 -4.44 -17.82 5.74
N GLN A 122 -3.30 -17.15 5.73
CA GLN A 122 -2.11 -17.52 6.47
C GLN A 122 -1.85 -16.69 7.73
N THR A 123 -2.59 -15.57 7.90
CA THR A 123 -2.43 -14.64 9.02
C THR A 123 -3.79 -14.13 9.52
N LYS A 124 -3.76 -13.40 10.65
CA LYS A 124 -4.93 -12.67 11.16
C LYS A 124 -4.83 -11.16 10.94
N LYS A 125 -3.91 -10.72 10.05
CA LYS A 125 -3.64 -9.30 9.80
C LYS A 125 -4.79 -8.64 9.07
N ASP A 126 -5.09 -7.40 9.44
CA ASP A 126 -5.98 -6.56 8.66
C ASP A 126 -5.23 -5.94 7.46
N ILE A 127 -5.99 -5.62 6.41
CA ILE A 127 -5.48 -5.07 5.17
C ILE A 127 -6.13 -3.73 4.89
N TRP A 128 -5.33 -2.66 4.91
CA TRP A 128 -5.70 -1.33 4.44
C TRP A 128 -5.26 -1.14 2.99
N CYS A 129 -5.99 -0.31 2.24
CA CYS A 129 -5.60 0.03 0.87
C CYS A 129 -5.91 1.50 0.59
N TYR A 130 -4.94 2.19 0.02
CA TYR A 130 -5.08 3.55 -0.50
C TYR A 130 -5.32 3.51 -2.00
N THR A 131 -6.30 4.27 -2.49
CA THR A 131 -6.60 4.39 -3.92
C THR A 131 -7.20 5.75 -4.27
N GLY A 132 -6.94 6.21 -5.48
CA GLY A 132 -7.62 7.39 -6.01
C GLY A 132 -9.01 7.09 -6.58
N PHE A 133 -9.42 5.83 -6.70
CA PHE A 133 -10.78 5.47 -7.11
C PHE A 133 -11.74 5.62 -5.91
N THR A 134 -13.02 5.88 -6.21
CA THR A 134 -14.08 5.82 -5.19
C THR A 134 -14.58 4.39 -4.99
N PHE A 135 -15.08 4.08 -3.81
CA PHE A 135 -15.68 2.79 -3.47
C PHE A 135 -16.74 2.36 -4.50
N GLU A 136 -17.60 3.31 -4.89
CA GLU A 136 -18.69 3.07 -5.85
C GLU A 136 -18.16 2.76 -7.27
N ALA A 137 -17.01 3.35 -7.67
CA ALA A 137 -16.37 3.05 -8.94
C ALA A 137 -15.74 1.64 -8.91
N LEU A 138 -15.13 1.27 -7.80
CA LEU A 138 -14.53 -0.06 -7.64
C LEU A 138 -15.56 -1.19 -7.69
N LEU A 139 -16.75 -0.98 -7.14
CA LEU A 139 -17.85 -1.97 -7.19
C LEU A 139 -18.30 -2.30 -8.62
N LYS A 140 -18.15 -1.36 -9.57
CA LYS A 140 -18.55 -1.54 -10.97
C LYS A 140 -17.53 -2.28 -11.83
N ASP A 141 -16.29 -2.37 -11.38
CA ASP A 141 -15.19 -3.03 -12.09
C ASP A 141 -14.91 -4.40 -11.46
N LYS A 142 -15.18 -5.49 -12.19
CA LYS A 142 -15.05 -6.86 -11.64
C LYS A 142 -13.64 -7.17 -11.09
N GLY A 143 -12.59 -6.72 -11.77
CA GLY A 143 -11.21 -6.99 -11.37
C GLY A 143 -10.84 -6.26 -10.09
N ARG A 144 -11.18 -4.97 -10.00
CA ARG A 144 -10.93 -4.14 -8.80
C ARG A 144 -11.82 -4.50 -7.64
N ARG A 145 -13.06 -4.88 -7.92
CA ARG A 145 -13.99 -5.38 -6.92
C ARG A 145 -13.46 -6.64 -6.23
N ALA A 146 -12.79 -7.53 -6.96
CA ALA A 146 -12.20 -8.73 -6.36
C ALA A 146 -11.13 -8.40 -5.30
N LEU A 147 -10.33 -7.35 -5.52
CA LEU A 147 -9.41 -6.82 -4.50
C LEU A 147 -10.18 -6.14 -3.37
N LEU A 148 -11.13 -5.25 -3.69
CA LEU A 148 -11.94 -4.54 -2.69
C LEU A 148 -12.55 -5.51 -1.67
N GLU A 149 -13.10 -6.64 -2.12
CA GLU A 149 -13.73 -7.65 -1.26
C GLU A 149 -12.75 -8.31 -0.25
N GLN A 150 -11.43 -8.19 -0.46
CA GLN A 150 -10.42 -8.73 0.46
C GLN A 150 -9.96 -7.70 1.52
N LEU A 151 -10.30 -6.43 1.37
CA LEU A 151 -9.84 -5.36 2.24
C LEU A 151 -10.68 -5.24 3.50
N ASP A 152 -10.06 -4.76 4.59
CA ASP A 152 -10.77 -4.36 5.81
C ASP A 152 -11.12 -2.87 5.74
N VAL A 153 -10.15 -2.02 5.38
CA VAL A 153 -10.36 -0.58 5.24
C VAL A 153 -9.83 -0.07 3.91
N LEU A 154 -10.62 0.78 3.28
CA LEU A 154 -10.26 1.51 2.07
C LEU A 154 -10.15 3.00 2.38
N VAL A 155 -9.01 3.61 2.04
CA VAL A 155 -8.88 5.06 1.95
C VAL A 155 -9.09 5.42 0.49
N ASP A 156 -10.27 5.96 0.19
CA ASP A 156 -10.75 6.15 -1.17
C ASP A 156 -10.76 7.61 -1.63
N GLY A 157 -10.71 7.79 -2.94
CA GLY A 157 -10.79 9.08 -3.60
C GLY A 157 -9.43 9.74 -3.87
N PRO A 158 -9.34 10.56 -4.93
CA PRO A 158 -8.11 11.22 -5.31
C PRO A 158 -7.72 12.27 -4.25
N PHE A 159 -6.40 12.48 -4.10
CA PHE A 159 -5.92 13.62 -3.33
C PHE A 159 -6.30 14.93 -4.03
N VAL A 160 -6.90 15.85 -3.28
CA VAL A 160 -7.28 17.19 -3.75
C VAL A 160 -6.50 18.24 -2.97
N ARG A 161 -5.56 18.92 -3.63
CA ARG A 161 -4.64 19.89 -3.00
C ARG A 161 -5.35 21.00 -2.23
N SER A 162 -6.44 21.54 -2.75
CA SER A 162 -7.22 22.60 -2.10
C SER A 162 -7.97 22.13 -0.84
N LEU A 163 -8.10 20.81 -0.66
CA LEU A 163 -8.74 20.17 0.49
C LEU A 163 -7.72 19.48 1.42
N ARG A 164 -6.43 19.76 1.21
CA ARG A 164 -5.36 19.23 2.07
C ARG A 164 -5.53 19.73 3.50
N ASP A 165 -5.45 18.80 4.43
CA ASP A 165 -5.46 19.09 5.86
C ASP A 165 -4.52 18.13 6.59
N VAL A 166 -3.53 18.69 7.28
CA VAL A 166 -2.51 17.92 8.03
C VAL A 166 -3.03 17.37 9.36
N GLY A 167 -4.18 17.82 9.83
CA GLY A 167 -4.86 17.30 11.02
C GLY A 167 -5.66 16.01 10.76
N LEU A 168 -5.84 15.63 9.50
CA LEU A 168 -6.59 14.41 9.16
C LEU A 168 -5.74 13.15 9.43
N ARG A 169 -6.32 12.21 10.16
CA ARG A 169 -5.67 10.92 10.39
C ARG A 169 -5.78 10.05 9.15
N PHE A 170 -4.66 9.47 8.72
CA PHE A 170 -4.53 8.47 7.66
C PHE A 170 -5.09 8.87 6.28
N ARG A 171 -5.23 10.17 5.96
CA ARG A 171 -5.65 10.68 4.66
C ARG A 171 -5.08 12.08 4.43
N GLY A 172 -4.88 12.43 3.17
CA GLY A 172 -4.21 13.69 2.82
C GLY A 172 -5.14 14.87 2.58
N SER A 173 -6.41 14.63 2.24
CA SER A 173 -7.40 15.66 1.93
C SER A 173 -8.80 15.28 2.43
N SER A 174 -9.62 16.27 2.77
CA SER A 174 -10.90 16.07 3.46
C SER A 174 -11.96 15.35 2.62
N ASN A 175 -11.82 15.32 1.29
CA ASN A 175 -12.70 14.57 0.40
C ASN A 175 -12.47 13.05 0.45
N GLN A 176 -11.30 12.59 0.90
CA GLN A 176 -11.00 11.16 1.03
C GLN A 176 -11.77 10.57 2.22
N ARG A 177 -12.20 9.31 2.07
CA ARG A 177 -12.98 8.61 3.09
C ARG A 177 -12.20 7.41 3.61
N LEU A 178 -12.29 7.15 4.92
CA LEU A 178 -11.88 5.88 5.52
C LEU A 178 -13.12 5.00 5.60
N ILE A 179 -13.17 3.95 4.80
CA ILE A 179 -14.35 3.12 4.62
C ILE A 179 -14.10 1.75 5.24
N ASP A 180 -14.98 1.32 6.15
CA ASP A 180 -15.08 -0.07 6.57
C ASP A 180 -15.68 -0.88 5.41
N VAL A 181 -14.84 -1.64 4.74
CA VAL A 181 -15.21 -2.32 3.49
C VAL A 181 -16.21 -3.42 3.74
N GLN A 182 -15.97 -4.25 4.74
CA GLN A 182 -16.84 -5.42 5.00
C GLN A 182 -18.24 -4.99 5.45
N THR A 183 -18.32 -3.99 6.33
CA THR A 183 -19.60 -3.40 6.74
C THR A 183 -20.33 -2.74 5.56
N SER A 184 -19.58 -2.05 4.68
CA SER A 184 -20.14 -1.40 3.50
C SER A 184 -20.72 -2.40 2.50
N LEU A 185 -20.01 -3.49 2.23
CA LEU A 185 -20.46 -4.55 1.34
C LEU A 185 -21.70 -5.24 1.91
N ALA A 186 -21.72 -5.57 3.20
CA ALA A 186 -22.85 -6.22 3.85
C ALA A 186 -24.11 -5.34 3.85
N ARG A 187 -23.95 -4.01 3.97
CA ARG A 187 -25.08 -3.07 4.02
C ARG A 187 -25.52 -2.54 2.65
N GLY A 188 -24.72 -2.78 1.59
CA GLY A 188 -24.95 -2.20 0.26
C GLY A 188 -24.80 -0.67 0.21
N LYS A 189 -24.20 -0.05 1.21
CA LYS A 189 -23.94 1.40 1.30
C LYS A 189 -22.66 1.66 2.09
N VAL A 190 -21.97 2.76 1.79
CA VAL A 190 -20.74 3.15 2.48
C VAL A 190 -20.97 3.28 3.99
N ALA A 191 -20.17 2.58 4.76
CA ALA A 191 -20.00 2.72 6.20
C ALA A 191 -18.60 3.27 6.46
N LEU A 192 -18.49 4.39 7.16
CA LEU A 192 -17.19 4.95 7.52
C LEU A 192 -16.55 4.14 8.65
N TRP A 193 -15.24 3.96 8.55
CA TRP A 193 -14.45 3.33 9.59
C TRP A 193 -14.43 4.19 10.85
N GLN A 194 -14.71 3.57 11.99
CA GLN A 194 -14.71 4.18 13.31
C GLN A 194 -13.52 3.61 14.08
N GLY A 195 -12.39 4.34 14.04
CA GLY A 195 -11.14 3.96 14.69
C GLY A 195 -11.10 4.14 16.18
#